data_4fd76ab5ddf6f87c5d891b848df624ea
#
_entry.id   4fd76ab5ddf6f87c5d891b848df624ea
#
_cell.length_a   1.000
_cell.length_b   1.000
_cell.length_c   1.000
_cell.angle_alpha   90.00
_cell.angle_beta   90.00
_cell.angle_gamma   90.00
#
_symmetry.space_group_name_H-M   'P 1'
#
loop_
_entity.id
_entity.type
_entity.pdbx_description
1 polymer ?
#
loop_
_entity_poly.entity_id
_entity_poly.type
_entity_poly.pdbx_seq_one_letter_code
_entity_poly.pdbx_strand_id
1 'polypeptide(L)'
;MTKTVLIADDSASMRLSVRLLLQGRHKEIMVREAFDGMDAIEKARKSKPDLILLDLAMPRVNGAEAATVLKNDLPETPVILFTYTDLRLDSLCETLGVDFISKVDGIPKLLERVDALLPPTLPNDGATLS
;
A
#
# COMPACT_ATOMS: atom_id res chain seq x y z
N MET A 1 -6.72 -1.02 -17.90
CA MET A 1 -6.76 0.19 -17.08
C MET A 1 -5.60 0.23 -16.13
N THR A 2 -5.02 1.39 -15.99
CA THR A 2 -3.88 1.57 -15.08
C THR A 2 -4.37 1.70 -13.65
N LYS A 3 -3.75 0.96 -12.74
CA LYS A 3 -4.02 1.08 -11.32
C LYS A 3 -2.87 1.83 -10.66
N THR A 4 -3.19 2.65 -9.69
CA THR A 4 -2.18 3.44 -8.97
C THR A 4 -2.06 2.92 -7.55
N VAL A 5 -0.82 2.66 -7.14
CA VAL A 5 -0.52 2.27 -5.76
C VAL A 5 0.41 3.31 -5.16
N LEU A 6 0.05 3.80 -3.98
CA LEU A 6 0.90 4.70 -3.23
C LEU A 6 1.65 3.89 -2.17
N ILE A 7 2.97 3.99 -2.16
CA ILE A 7 3.82 3.32 -1.17
C ILE A 7 4.43 4.39 -0.28
N ALA A 8 4.05 4.40 0.97
CA ALA A 8 4.53 5.37 1.94
C ALA A 8 5.41 4.68 2.99
N ASP A 9 6.69 4.98 2.98
CA ASP A 9 7.66 4.36 3.86
C ASP A 9 8.88 5.28 3.87
N ASP A 10 9.51 5.50 5.02
CA ASP A 10 10.67 6.36 5.08
C ASP A 10 11.94 5.67 4.57
N SER A 11 11.89 4.37 4.35
CA SER A 11 13.03 3.62 3.82
C SER A 11 12.96 3.58 2.29
N ALA A 12 13.90 4.25 1.64
CA ALA A 12 13.95 4.26 0.19
C ALA A 12 14.18 2.86 -0.38
N SER A 13 14.98 2.04 0.30
CA SER A 13 15.23 0.69 -0.19
C SER A 13 14.00 -0.19 -0.08
N MET A 14 13.19 0.00 0.97
CA MET A 14 11.95 -0.75 1.09
C MET A 14 10.96 -0.33 0.00
N ARG A 15 10.83 0.98 -0.25
CA ARG A 15 9.96 1.45 -1.32
C ARG A 15 10.39 0.86 -2.67
N LEU A 16 11.69 0.84 -2.94
CA LEU A 16 12.19 0.30 -4.20
C LEU A 16 11.88 -1.18 -4.32
N SER A 17 12.13 -1.95 -3.26
CA SER A 17 11.89 -3.39 -3.29
C SER A 17 10.42 -3.70 -3.57
N VAL A 18 9.52 -3.02 -2.87
CA VAL A 18 8.09 -3.25 -3.06
C VAL A 18 7.66 -2.82 -4.46
N ARG A 19 8.15 -1.67 -4.91
CA ARG A 19 7.79 -1.17 -6.24
C ARG A 19 8.18 -2.14 -7.34
N LEU A 20 9.41 -2.64 -7.29
CA LEU A 20 9.89 -3.55 -8.33
C LEU A 20 9.08 -4.84 -8.38
N LEU A 21 8.74 -5.37 -7.20
CA LEU A 21 7.96 -6.60 -7.16
C LEU A 21 6.53 -6.38 -7.62
N LEU A 22 5.93 -5.26 -7.26
CA LEU A 22 4.58 -4.95 -7.72
C LEU A 22 4.56 -4.75 -9.24
N GLN A 23 5.53 -4.04 -9.78
CA GLN A 23 5.58 -3.80 -11.21
C GLN A 23 5.84 -5.07 -11.98
N GLY A 24 6.52 -6.03 -11.38
CA GLY A 24 6.73 -7.33 -12.00
C GLY A 24 5.48 -8.18 -12.07
N ARG A 25 4.55 -7.99 -11.15
CA ARG A 25 3.33 -8.78 -11.09
C ARG A 25 2.13 -8.11 -11.73
N HIS A 26 2.12 -6.80 -11.78
CA HIS A 26 0.98 -6.02 -12.27
C HIS A 26 1.45 -5.14 -13.41
N LYS A 27 1.15 -5.55 -14.63
CA LYS A 27 1.71 -4.88 -15.81
C LYS A 27 1.27 -3.44 -15.97
N GLU A 28 0.06 -3.13 -15.53
CA GLU A 28 -0.47 -1.80 -15.71
C GLU A 28 -0.59 -1.08 -14.38
N ILE A 29 0.46 -1.13 -13.60
CA ILE A 29 0.44 -0.45 -12.31
C ILE A 29 1.32 0.78 -12.38
N MET A 30 0.84 1.88 -11.79
CA MET A 30 1.63 3.08 -11.60
C MET A 30 1.91 3.19 -10.11
N VAL A 31 3.18 3.35 -9.75
CA VAL A 31 3.56 3.45 -8.35
C VAL A 31 3.93 4.88 -8.03
N ARG A 32 3.35 5.41 -6.96
CA ARG A 32 3.74 6.68 -6.37
C ARG A 32 4.41 6.38 -5.05
N GLU A 33 5.40 7.18 -4.67
CA GLU A 33 6.13 6.96 -3.43
C GLU A 33 6.04 8.18 -2.54
N ALA A 34 5.90 7.94 -1.25
CA ALA A 34 5.90 8.99 -0.25
C ALA A 34 6.88 8.58 0.86
N PHE A 35 7.58 9.55 1.43
CA PHE A 35 8.61 9.26 2.41
C PHE A 35 8.18 9.62 3.84
N ASP A 36 7.03 10.22 4.04
CA ASP A 36 6.47 10.47 5.37
C ASP A 36 4.96 10.64 5.30
N GLY A 37 4.33 10.81 6.44
CA GLY A 37 2.88 10.86 6.51
C GLY A 37 2.26 12.05 5.81
N MET A 38 2.89 13.21 5.89
CA MET A 38 2.38 14.40 5.19
C MET A 38 2.45 14.23 3.69
N ASP A 39 3.59 13.72 3.20
CA ASP A 39 3.77 13.46 1.79
C ASP A 39 2.76 12.44 1.29
N ALA A 40 2.48 11.41 2.11
CA ALA A 40 1.50 10.40 1.76
C ALA A 40 0.11 11.00 1.59
N ILE A 41 -0.29 11.85 2.53
CA ILE A 41 -1.61 12.50 2.46
C ILE A 41 -1.71 13.36 1.21
N GLU A 42 -0.69 14.17 0.94
CA GLU A 42 -0.71 15.06 -0.22
C GLU A 42 -0.79 14.27 -1.53
N LYS A 43 0.04 13.25 -1.64
CA LYS A 43 0.06 12.45 -2.87
C LYS A 43 -1.20 11.65 -3.06
N ALA A 44 -1.77 11.13 -1.98
CA ALA A 44 -3.01 10.39 -2.07
C ALA A 44 -4.16 11.28 -2.55
N ARG A 45 -4.21 12.51 -2.04
CA ARG A 45 -5.26 13.45 -2.46
C ARG A 45 -5.14 13.79 -3.93
N LYS A 46 -3.90 13.90 -4.43
CA LYS A 46 -3.69 14.25 -5.83
C LYS A 46 -3.94 13.08 -6.77
N SER A 47 -3.40 11.92 -6.43
CA SER A 47 -3.44 10.78 -7.36
C SER A 47 -4.65 9.89 -7.18
N LYS A 48 -5.31 9.96 -6.03
CA LYS A 48 -6.45 9.10 -5.69
C LYS A 48 -6.13 7.66 -6.02
N PRO A 49 -5.18 7.05 -5.30
CA PRO A 49 -4.70 5.71 -5.64
C PRO A 49 -5.77 4.65 -5.43
N ASP A 50 -5.55 3.51 -6.05
CA ASP A 50 -6.42 2.35 -5.90
C ASP A 50 -6.04 1.52 -4.68
N LEU A 51 -4.85 1.75 -4.13
CA LEU A 51 -4.35 1.04 -2.96
C LEU A 51 -3.26 1.87 -2.32
N ILE A 52 -3.22 1.89 -0.99
CA ILE A 52 -2.19 2.58 -0.24
C ILE A 52 -1.49 1.58 0.67
N LEU A 53 -0.16 1.52 0.55
CA LEU A 53 0.69 0.74 1.45
C LEU A 53 1.39 1.74 2.36
N LEU A 54 1.25 1.57 3.67
CA LEU A 54 1.62 2.61 4.62
C LEU A 54 2.41 2.04 5.78
N ASP A 55 3.58 2.58 6.04
CA ASP A 55 4.36 2.24 7.22
C ASP A 55 3.90 3.11 8.38
N LEU A 56 3.88 2.55 9.59
CA LEU A 56 3.54 3.32 10.77
C LEU A 56 4.69 4.21 11.24
N ALA A 57 5.91 3.73 11.10
CA ALA A 57 7.07 4.42 11.65
C ALA A 57 7.64 5.41 10.66
N MET A 58 6.98 6.55 10.51
CA MET A 58 7.44 7.61 9.63
C MET A 58 7.56 8.92 10.39
N PRO A 59 8.47 9.80 9.97
CA PRO A 59 8.60 11.10 10.63
C PRO A 59 7.42 12.02 10.33
N ARG A 60 7.31 13.06 11.12
CA ARG A 60 6.27 14.10 11.06
C ARG A 60 4.91 13.51 11.40
N VAL A 61 4.10 13.17 10.40
CA VAL A 61 2.82 12.51 10.65
C VAL A 61 3.05 11.01 10.54
N ASN A 62 2.85 10.27 11.61
CA ASN A 62 3.09 8.83 11.60
C ASN A 62 1.98 8.11 10.82
N GLY A 63 2.20 6.81 10.57
CA GLY A 63 1.27 6.05 9.73
C GLY A 63 -0.13 5.93 10.29
N ALA A 64 -0.28 5.88 11.62
CA ALA A 64 -1.61 5.78 12.21
C ALA A 64 -2.41 7.07 11.98
N GLU A 65 -1.76 8.22 12.17
CA GLU A 65 -2.40 9.49 11.90
C GLU A 65 -2.72 9.64 10.41
N ALA A 66 -1.76 9.24 9.56
CA ALA A 66 -1.98 9.32 8.13
C ALA A 66 -3.12 8.41 7.70
N ALA A 67 -3.20 7.19 8.25
CA ALA A 67 -4.28 6.27 7.91
C ALA A 67 -5.64 6.84 8.29
N THR A 68 -5.73 7.51 9.43
CA THR A 68 -6.98 8.14 9.87
C THR A 68 -7.42 9.20 8.88
N VAL A 69 -6.49 10.08 8.48
CA VAL A 69 -6.82 11.13 7.52
C VAL A 69 -7.20 10.54 6.16
N LEU A 70 -6.44 9.54 5.72
CA LEU A 70 -6.67 8.95 4.40
C LEU A 70 -8.00 8.22 4.34
N LYS A 71 -8.37 7.49 5.38
CA LYS A 71 -9.67 6.80 5.37
C LYS A 71 -10.83 7.78 5.45
N ASN A 72 -10.59 8.96 6.04
CA ASN A 72 -11.58 10.01 6.05
C ASN A 72 -11.75 10.64 4.67
N ASP A 73 -10.63 10.91 4.01
CA ASP A 73 -10.63 11.57 2.71
C ASP A 73 -10.98 10.61 1.57
N LEU A 74 -10.54 9.36 1.67
CA LEU A 74 -10.70 8.35 0.63
C LEU A 74 -11.27 7.07 1.24
N PRO A 75 -12.51 7.09 1.69
CA PRO A 75 -13.06 5.97 2.47
C PRO A 75 -13.11 4.65 1.71
N GLU A 76 -13.12 4.70 0.38
CA GLU A 76 -13.20 3.46 -0.39
C GLU A 76 -11.86 2.93 -0.85
N THR A 77 -10.79 3.65 -0.58
CA THR A 77 -9.46 3.21 -0.98
C THR A 77 -8.91 2.25 0.09
N PRO A 78 -8.57 1.01 -0.28
CA PRO A 78 -7.97 0.11 0.69
C PRO A 78 -6.60 0.59 1.12
N VAL A 79 -6.34 0.43 2.42
CA VAL A 79 -5.06 0.80 3.03
C VAL A 79 -4.50 -0.44 3.72
N ILE A 80 -3.26 -0.77 3.46
CA ILE A 80 -2.55 -1.83 4.16
C ILE A 80 -1.43 -1.19 4.96
N LEU A 81 -1.46 -1.41 6.27
CA LEU A 81 -0.35 -1.02 7.12
C LEU A 81 0.72 -2.10 7.01
N PHE A 82 1.86 -1.76 6.45
CA PHE A 82 2.97 -2.71 6.27
C PHE A 82 4.16 -2.19 7.06
N THR A 83 4.40 -2.77 8.22
CA THR A 83 5.30 -2.16 9.18
C THR A 83 5.91 -3.21 10.11
N TYR A 84 7.07 -2.89 10.70
CA TYR A 84 7.64 -3.65 11.79
C TYR A 84 7.05 -3.08 13.07
N THR A 85 6.22 -3.80 13.74
CA THR A 85 5.76 -3.38 15.05
C THR A 85 5.28 -4.60 15.80
N ASP A 86 5.49 -4.59 17.09
CA ASP A 86 4.95 -5.60 17.97
C ASP A 86 3.74 -5.05 18.73
N LEU A 87 3.31 -3.84 18.42
CA LEU A 87 2.11 -3.29 19.02
C LEU A 87 0.89 -4.01 18.48
N ARG A 88 -0.10 -4.12 19.33
CA ARG A 88 -1.36 -4.71 18.88
C ARG A 88 -2.15 -3.66 18.14
N LEU A 89 -2.39 -3.92 16.87
CA LEU A 89 -3.08 -2.99 15.99
C LEU A 89 -4.49 -3.42 15.64
N ASP A 90 -4.98 -4.49 16.26
CA ASP A 90 -6.29 -5.04 15.90
C ASP A 90 -7.41 -4.01 16.03
N SER A 91 -7.45 -3.30 17.15
CA SER A 91 -8.49 -2.29 17.36
C SER A 91 -8.39 -1.15 16.37
N LEU A 92 -7.16 -0.69 16.10
CA LEU A 92 -6.96 0.39 15.15
C LEU A 92 -7.40 -0.05 13.75
N CYS A 93 -7.01 -1.24 13.34
CA CYS A 93 -7.36 -1.74 12.02
C CYS A 93 -8.86 -1.91 11.87
N GLU A 94 -9.53 -2.44 12.88
CA GLU A 94 -10.98 -2.59 12.84
C GLU A 94 -11.67 -1.23 12.79
N THR A 95 -11.21 -0.30 13.63
CA THR A 95 -11.83 1.03 13.69
C THR A 95 -11.69 1.77 12.38
N LEU A 96 -10.52 1.69 11.76
CA LEU A 96 -10.26 2.42 10.52
C LEU A 96 -10.64 1.63 9.27
N GLY A 97 -10.88 0.35 9.39
CA GLY A 97 -11.16 -0.48 8.22
C GLY A 97 -9.93 -0.67 7.35
N VAL A 98 -8.77 -0.88 7.96
CA VAL A 98 -7.51 -1.08 7.23
C VAL A 98 -6.94 -2.46 7.55
N ASP A 99 -6.12 -2.99 6.65
CA ASP A 99 -5.41 -4.24 6.86
C ASP A 99 -4.06 -3.99 7.50
N PHE A 100 -3.52 -5.00 8.14
CA PHE A 100 -2.17 -4.94 8.69
C PHE A 100 -1.40 -6.18 8.26
N ILE A 101 -0.17 -5.97 7.79
CA ILE A 101 0.76 -7.04 7.48
C ILE A 101 2.09 -6.67 8.12
N SER A 102 2.64 -7.57 8.92
CA SER A 102 3.93 -7.32 9.55
C SER A 102 5.05 -7.46 8.53
N LYS A 103 6.02 -6.56 8.56
CA LYS A 103 7.19 -6.70 7.72
C LYS A 103 8.00 -7.96 8.07
N VAL A 104 7.80 -8.50 9.27
CA VAL A 104 8.44 -9.76 9.66
C VAL A 104 7.94 -10.91 8.77
N ASP A 105 6.67 -10.88 8.37
CA ASP A 105 6.11 -11.89 7.47
C ASP A 105 6.60 -11.71 6.04
N GLY A 106 7.18 -10.56 5.75
CA GLY A 106 7.86 -10.35 4.50
C GLY A 106 6.99 -9.93 3.34
N ILE A 107 7.66 -9.61 2.25
CA ILE A 107 7.01 -9.13 1.04
C ILE A 107 6.11 -10.17 0.40
N PRO A 108 6.41 -11.49 0.45
CA PRO A 108 5.47 -12.45 -0.14
C PRO A 108 4.06 -12.37 0.42
N LYS A 109 3.92 -12.17 1.72
CA LYS A 109 2.59 -12.03 2.31
C LYS A 109 1.91 -10.74 1.87
N LEU A 110 2.68 -9.67 1.76
CA LEU A 110 2.17 -8.41 1.24
C LEU A 110 1.65 -8.59 -0.18
N LEU A 111 2.41 -9.27 -1.04
CA LEU A 111 2.01 -9.50 -2.42
C LEU A 111 0.72 -10.31 -2.51
N GLU A 112 0.56 -11.32 -1.66
CA GLU A 112 -0.68 -12.07 -1.60
C GLU A 112 -1.88 -11.15 -1.38
N ARG A 113 -1.76 -10.25 -0.42
CA ARG A 113 -2.86 -9.34 -0.09
C ARG A 113 -3.10 -8.34 -1.21
N VAL A 114 -2.03 -7.83 -1.80
CA VAL A 114 -2.16 -6.89 -2.91
C VAL A 114 -2.86 -7.58 -4.09
N ASP A 115 -2.48 -8.83 -4.39
CA ASP A 115 -3.11 -9.58 -5.48
C ASP A 115 -4.60 -9.79 -5.24
N ALA A 116 -5.01 -9.94 -3.98
CA ALA A 116 -6.42 -10.09 -3.66
C ALA A 116 -7.19 -8.81 -3.88
N LEU A 117 -6.55 -7.65 -3.65
CA LEU A 117 -7.21 -6.35 -3.82
C LEU A 117 -7.07 -5.84 -5.25
N LEU A 118 -5.95 -6.11 -5.90
CA LEU A 118 -5.68 -5.71 -7.27
C LEU A 118 -5.17 -6.94 -8.01
N PRO A 119 -6.04 -7.70 -8.68
CA PRO A 119 -5.60 -8.94 -9.32
C PRO A 119 -4.46 -8.70 -10.30
N PRO A 120 -3.46 -9.58 -10.34
CA PRO A 120 -2.31 -9.39 -11.21
C PRO A 120 -2.70 -9.42 -12.67
N THR A 121 -1.97 -8.66 -13.49
CA THR A 121 -2.16 -8.70 -14.92
C THR A 121 -1.32 -9.86 -15.48
N LEU A 122 -1.97 -10.78 -16.16
CA LEU A 122 -1.26 -11.91 -16.74
C LEU A 122 -0.78 -11.56 -18.13
N PRO A 123 0.45 -11.90 -18.49
CA PRO A 123 1.04 -11.50 -19.74
C PRO A 123 0.21 -11.87 -20.96
N ASN A 124 -0.37 -13.02 -20.97
CA ASN A 124 -1.17 -13.44 -22.10
C ASN A 124 -2.54 -13.77 -21.65
N ASP A 125 -3.06 -12.97 -20.77
CA ASP A 125 -4.27 -13.18 -20.16
C ASP A 125 -5.32 -13.49 -21.12
N GLY A 126 -5.63 -13.11 -21.92
CA GLY A 126 -6.61 -13.53 -22.82
C GLY A 126 -6.10 -14.42 -23.81
N ALA A 127 -4.88 -14.47 -23.95
CA ALA A 127 -4.40 -15.25 -25.00
C ALA A 127 -4.26 -16.60 -24.59
N THR A 128 -4.16 -16.68 -23.40
CA THR A 128 -3.98 -17.84 -23.05
C THR A 128 -4.96 -18.62 -23.25
N LEU A 129 -5.50 -18.18 -23.25
CA LEU A 129 -6.27 -18.84 -23.42
C LEU A 129 -6.28 -19.40 -24.24
N SER A 130 -5.89 -19.17 -24.48
CA SER A 130 -5.97 -19.79 -25.23
C SER A 130 -5.50 -20.69 -25.19
#